data_a693b96d83b6914e14af50396c9ab5c8
#
_entry.id   a693b96d83b6914e14af50396c9ab5c8
#
_cell.length_a   1.000
_cell.length_b   1.000
_cell.length_c   1.000
_cell.angle_alpha   90.00
_cell.angle_beta   90.00
_cell.angle_gamma   90.00
#
_symmetry.space_group_name_H-M   'P 1'
#
loop_
_entity.id
_entity.type
_entity.pdbx_description
1 polymer ?
#
loop_
_entity_poly.entity_id
_entity_poly.type
_entity_poly.pdbx_seq_one_letter_code
_entity_poly.pdbx_strand_id
1 'polypeptide(L)'
;RSSAASDVYKRQIKPYVSSFTQQVMFAEKSWGSFRIMDVEKESLTIKVTLNPGHKMNYHSHEFRDEVWTVIYGEGRAVIDGEERRVKTGDVLRMPAGCRHMLLADTELQVIEVQLGKDISVQDKKKYPPLKPL
;
A
#
# COMPACT_ATOMS: atom_id res chain seq x y z
N ARG A 1 -14.95 6.89 -18.39
CA ARG A 1 -13.74 7.42 -17.77
C ARG A 1 -13.11 8.46 -18.67
N SER A 2 -12.60 9.52 -18.11
CA SER A 2 -12.04 10.58 -18.92
C SER A 2 -10.68 10.21 -19.49
N SER A 3 -10.36 10.78 -20.66
CA SER A 3 -9.05 10.62 -21.26
C SER A 3 -7.94 11.18 -20.37
N ALA A 4 -8.24 12.20 -19.56
CA ALA A 4 -7.28 12.77 -18.62
C ALA A 4 -6.78 11.74 -17.60
N ALA A 5 -7.68 10.92 -17.04
CA ALA A 5 -7.30 9.87 -16.11
C ALA A 5 -6.41 8.83 -16.80
N SER A 6 -6.73 8.47 -18.06
CA SER A 6 -5.92 7.55 -18.83
C SER A 6 -4.52 8.11 -19.10
N ASP A 7 -4.43 9.42 -19.40
CA ASP A 7 -3.14 10.08 -19.67
C ASP A 7 -2.28 10.12 -18.41
N VAL A 8 -2.88 10.40 -17.26
CA VAL A 8 -2.17 10.38 -15.97
C VAL A 8 -1.64 8.99 -15.71
N TYR A 9 -2.44 7.95 -15.93
CA TYR A 9 -1.99 6.59 -15.78
C TYR A 9 -0.75 6.31 -16.65
N LYS A 10 -0.80 6.67 -17.91
CA LYS A 10 0.31 6.43 -18.84
C LYS A 10 1.59 7.15 -18.42
N ARG A 11 1.47 8.35 -17.86
CA ARG A 11 2.62 9.15 -17.48
C ARG A 11 3.21 8.79 -16.11
N GLN A 12 2.38 8.39 -15.17
CA GLN A 12 2.81 8.16 -13.80
C GLN A 12 2.75 6.70 -13.37
N ILE A 13 1.66 6.01 -13.69
CA ILE A 13 1.46 4.63 -13.25
C ILE A 13 2.19 3.65 -14.16
N LYS A 14 2.25 3.90 -15.46
CA LYS A 14 2.85 2.95 -16.39
C LYS A 14 4.30 2.63 -16.03
N PRO A 15 5.17 3.59 -15.75
CA PRO A 15 6.52 3.27 -15.28
C PRO A 15 6.53 2.58 -13.92
N TYR A 16 5.58 2.93 -13.06
CA TYR A 16 5.46 2.39 -11.72
C TYR A 16 5.10 0.90 -11.74
N VAL A 17 4.15 0.53 -12.58
CA VAL A 17 3.63 -0.84 -12.66
C VAL A 17 4.02 -1.52 -13.98
N SER A 18 5.07 -1.05 -14.62
CA SER A 18 5.44 -1.56 -15.95
C SER A 18 5.85 -3.02 -15.95
N SER A 19 6.24 -3.57 -14.80
CA SER A 19 6.60 -4.98 -14.68
C SER A 19 5.40 -5.90 -14.70
N PHE A 20 4.18 -5.34 -14.58
CA PHE A 20 2.96 -6.13 -14.76
C PHE A 20 2.21 -5.56 -15.96
N THR A 21 0.95 -5.79 -16.01
CA THR A 21 0.12 -5.23 -17.06
C THR A 21 -0.07 -3.74 -16.86
N GLN A 22 0.34 -2.96 -17.80
CA GLN A 22 0.24 -1.50 -17.68
C GLN A 22 -1.19 -1.00 -17.63
N GLN A 23 -2.12 -1.83 -18.07
CA GLN A 23 -3.53 -1.50 -18.05
C GLN A 23 -4.14 -1.77 -16.69
N VAL A 24 -3.40 -2.41 -15.80
CA VAL A 24 -3.96 -2.90 -14.54
C VAL A 24 -4.07 -1.77 -13.55
N MET A 25 -5.31 -1.41 -13.25
CA MET A 25 -5.66 -0.54 -12.13
C MET A 25 -6.12 -1.40 -10.94
N PHE A 26 -6.14 -2.72 -11.10
CA PHE A 26 -6.53 -3.69 -10.11
C PHE A 26 -5.73 -4.96 -10.32
N ALA A 27 -5.22 -5.55 -9.24
CA ALA A 27 -4.51 -6.83 -9.30
C ALA A 27 -4.86 -7.69 -8.11
N GLU A 28 -5.02 -9.00 -8.37
CA GLU A 28 -5.17 -9.99 -7.33
C GLU A 28 -3.84 -10.64 -7.03
N LYS A 29 -3.59 -10.91 -5.76
CA LYS A 29 -2.38 -11.55 -5.26
C LYS A 29 -2.76 -12.67 -4.30
N SER A 30 -1.80 -13.52 -3.94
CA SER A 30 -2.06 -14.61 -2.99
C SER A 30 -2.55 -14.09 -1.63
N TRP A 31 -2.12 -12.90 -1.24
CA TRP A 31 -2.48 -12.29 0.05
C TRP A 31 -3.75 -11.45 -0.01
N GLY A 32 -4.29 -11.17 -1.18
CA GLY A 32 -5.46 -10.32 -1.35
C GLY A 32 -5.43 -9.60 -2.68
N SER A 33 -5.71 -8.31 -2.65
CA SER A 33 -5.78 -7.53 -3.89
C SER A 33 -5.44 -6.08 -3.63
N PHE A 34 -5.15 -5.35 -4.69
CA PHE A 34 -5.08 -3.89 -4.61
C PHE A 34 -5.74 -3.27 -5.85
N ARG A 35 -6.22 -2.06 -5.67
CA ARG A 35 -6.84 -1.28 -6.73
C ARG A 35 -6.27 0.14 -6.68
N ILE A 36 -5.80 0.63 -7.84
CA ILE A 36 -5.35 2.01 -7.95
C ILE A 36 -6.59 2.88 -8.12
N MET A 37 -6.77 3.84 -7.22
CA MET A 37 -7.97 4.67 -7.18
C MET A 37 -7.73 6.07 -7.72
N ASP A 38 -6.53 6.60 -7.52
CA ASP A 38 -6.23 7.96 -7.95
C ASP A 38 -4.73 8.11 -8.17
N VAL A 39 -4.36 8.87 -9.20
CA VAL A 39 -2.97 9.14 -9.54
C VAL A 39 -2.83 10.62 -9.77
N GLU A 40 -1.95 11.25 -9.00
CA GLU A 40 -1.63 12.64 -9.14
C GLU A 40 -0.11 12.81 -9.30
N LYS A 41 0.33 14.03 -9.47
CA LYS A 41 1.74 14.32 -9.70
C LYS A 41 2.61 13.90 -8.52
N GLU A 42 2.13 14.09 -7.30
CA GLU A 42 2.88 13.84 -6.09
C GLU A 42 2.14 12.92 -5.11
N SER A 43 1.16 12.18 -5.60
CA SER A 43 0.46 11.22 -4.76
C SER A 43 -0.09 10.06 -5.57
N LEU A 44 -0.24 8.92 -4.89
CA LEU A 44 -0.89 7.74 -5.45
C LEU A 44 -1.80 7.18 -4.36
N THR A 45 -3.07 6.96 -4.70
CA THR A 45 -4.04 6.40 -3.75
C THR A 45 -4.44 5.03 -4.22
N ILE A 46 -4.33 4.05 -3.34
CA ILE A 46 -4.73 2.68 -3.64
C ILE A 46 -5.61 2.14 -2.52
N LYS A 47 -6.45 1.19 -2.88
CA LYS A 47 -7.18 0.38 -1.91
C LYS A 47 -6.50 -0.99 -1.85
N VAL A 48 -6.10 -1.38 -0.66
CA VAL A 48 -5.49 -2.70 -0.41
C VAL A 48 -6.47 -3.53 0.37
N THR A 49 -6.68 -4.76 -0.07
CA THR A 49 -7.49 -5.74 0.65
C THR A 49 -6.61 -6.92 0.99
N LEU A 50 -6.52 -7.24 2.28
CA LEU A 50 -5.81 -8.42 2.75
C LEU A 50 -6.81 -9.50 3.13
N ASN A 51 -6.56 -10.72 2.67
CA ASN A 51 -7.36 -11.86 3.08
C ASN A 51 -7.07 -12.20 4.54
N PRO A 52 -8.03 -12.80 5.26
CA PRO A 52 -7.79 -13.19 6.66
C PRO A 52 -6.53 -14.04 6.81
N GLY A 53 -5.72 -13.71 7.79
CA GLY A 53 -4.48 -14.42 8.09
C GLY A 53 -3.29 -14.07 7.19
N HIS A 54 -3.47 -13.20 6.22
CA HIS A 54 -2.39 -12.79 5.33
C HIS A 54 -1.78 -11.47 5.77
N LYS A 55 -0.58 -11.20 5.29
CA LYS A 55 0.19 -10.02 5.70
C LYS A 55 0.99 -9.46 4.55
N MET A 56 1.35 -8.19 4.68
CA MET A 56 2.37 -7.56 3.84
C MET A 56 3.76 -7.99 4.30
N ASN A 57 4.75 -7.87 3.41
CA ASN A 57 6.13 -7.99 3.82
C ASN A 57 6.49 -6.83 4.77
N TYR A 58 7.39 -7.06 5.70
CA TYR A 58 7.97 -6.00 6.51
C TYR A 58 8.93 -5.22 5.62
N HIS A 59 8.66 -3.94 5.40
CA HIS A 59 9.37 -3.16 4.38
C HIS A 59 9.37 -1.66 4.68
N SER A 60 10.17 -0.93 3.93
CA SER A 60 10.20 0.53 3.99
C SER A 60 10.29 1.10 2.58
N HIS A 61 10.00 2.39 2.46
CA HIS A 61 10.16 3.16 1.24
C HIS A 61 11.01 4.40 1.54
N GLU A 62 11.94 4.71 0.66
CA GLU A 62 12.87 5.82 0.90
C GLU A 62 12.30 7.16 0.44
N PHE A 63 11.52 7.14 -0.64
CA PHE A 63 11.16 8.37 -1.34
C PHE A 63 9.68 8.71 -1.24
N ARG A 64 8.96 8.11 -0.29
CA ARG A 64 7.56 8.45 -0.08
C ARG A 64 7.13 8.22 1.35
N ASP A 65 6.19 9.03 1.79
CA ASP A 65 5.42 8.77 2.99
C ASP A 65 4.19 7.96 2.61
N GLU A 66 3.61 7.25 3.57
CA GLU A 66 2.33 6.56 3.38
C GLU A 66 1.41 6.89 4.53
N VAL A 67 0.13 7.02 4.21
CA VAL A 67 -0.93 7.16 5.19
C VAL A 67 -1.94 6.07 4.91
N TRP A 68 -2.27 5.28 5.92
CA TRP A 68 -3.28 4.22 5.82
C TRP A 68 -4.51 4.61 6.62
N THR A 69 -5.68 4.45 6.01
CA THR A 69 -6.95 4.51 6.72
C THR A 69 -7.59 3.14 6.63
N VAL A 70 -7.84 2.51 7.78
CA VAL A 70 -8.54 1.23 7.82
C VAL A 70 -10.01 1.50 7.59
N ILE A 71 -10.59 0.90 6.54
CA ILE A 71 -11.99 1.12 6.18
C ILE A 71 -12.86 -0.09 6.44
N TYR A 72 -12.28 -1.26 6.71
CA TYR A 72 -13.03 -2.47 7.00
C TYR A 72 -12.13 -3.47 7.70
N GLY A 73 -12.65 -4.14 8.73
CA GLY A 73 -12.01 -5.26 9.38
C GLY A 73 -11.07 -4.88 10.51
N GLU A 74 -10.32 -5.87 10.97
CA GLU A 74 -9.40 -5.76 12.10
C GLU A 74 -8.12 -6.51 11.79
N GLY A 75 -7.04 -6.02 12.37
CA GLY A 75 -5.74 -6.66 12.20
C GLY A 75 -4.70 -6.06 13.13
N ARG A 76 -3.46 -6.17 12.70
CA ARG A 76 -2.31 -5.65 13.45
C ARG A 76 -1.35 -4.97 12.49
N ALA A 77 -0.76 -3.89 12.93
CA ALA A 77 0.29 -3.20 12.20
C ALA A 77 1.57 -3.28 13.01
N VAL A 78 2.71 -3.41 12.33
CA VAL A 78 4.02 -3.27 12.97
C VAL A 78 4.70 -2.08 12.32
N ILE A 79 5.05 -1.09 13.12
CA ILE A 79 5.66 0.14 12.66
C ILE A 79 6.94 0.35 13.45
N ASP A 80 8.10 0.30 12.76
CA ASP A 80 9.42 0.39 13.38
C ASP A 80 9.56 -0.53 14.59
N GLY A 81 9.12 -1.80 14.41
CA GLY A 81 9.23 -2.83 15.43
C GLY A 81 8.13 -2.84 16.47
N GLU A 82 7.24 -1.86 16.46
CA GLU A 82 6.17 -1.75 17.46
C GLU A 82 4.85 -2.25 16.88
N GLU A 83 4.28 -3.27 17.52
CA GLU A 83 3.01 -3.85 17.09
C GLU A 83 1.85 -3.09 17.73
N ARG A 84 0.81 -2.86 16.96
CA ARG A 84 -0.44 -2.30 17.45
C ARG A 84 -1.62 -2.92 16.75
N ARG A 85 -2.73 -3.03 17.47
CA ARG A 85 -3.99 -3.48 16.87
C ARG A 85 -4.58 -2.34 16.06
N VAL A 86 -5.23 -2.71 14.95
CA VAL A 86 -5.89 -1.75 14.09
C VAL A 86 -7.30 -2.24 13.76
N LYS A 87 -8.21 -1.30 13.57
CA LYS A 87 -9.59 -1.57 13.23
C LYS A 87 -10.15 -0.45 12.38
N THR A 88 -11.34 -0.65 11.86
CA THR A 88 -12.02 0.36 11.04
C THR A 88 -12.02 1.74 11.71
N GLY A 89 -11.60 2.73 10.95
CA GLY A 89 -11.49 4.11 11.42
C GLY A 89 -10.10 4.53 11.86
N ASP A 90 -9.19 3.58 12.06
CA ASP A 90 -7.83 3.92 12.46
C ASP A 90 -7.05 4.50 11.29
N VAL A 91 -6.21 5.47 11.60
CA VAL A 91 -5.32 6.11 10.63
C VAL A 91 -3.89 5.93 11.11
N LEU A 92 -3.02 5.47 10.22
CA LEU A 92 -1.61 5.23 10.49
C LEU A 92 -0.78 6.04 9.51
N ARG A 93 0.29 6.66 10.00
CA ARG A 93 1.21 7.41 9.16
C ARG A 93 2.59 6.77 9.22
N MET A 94 3.14 6.45 8.06
CA MET A 94 4.48 5.88 7.91
C MET A 94 5.33 6.87 7.12
N PRO A 95 6.15 7.69 7.79
CA PRO A 95 7.09 8.56 7.07
C PRO A 95 8.10 7.74 6.27
N ALA A 96 8.71 8.38 5.29
CA ALA A 96 9.76 7.75 4.49
C ALA A 96 10.84 7.16 5.42
N GLY A 97 11.31 5.95 5.10
CA GLY A 97 12.28 5.23 5.90
C GLY A 97 11.69 4.37 7.01
N CYS A 98 10.44 4.60 7.37
CA CYS A 98 9.76 3.84 8.41
C CYS A 98 9.53 2.40 7.95
N ARG A 99 9.89 1.44 8.77
CA ARG A 99 9.62 0.02 8.49
C ARG A 99 8.22 -0.31 8.94
N HIS A 100 7.48 -0.99 8.07
CA HIS A 100 6.07 -1.25 8.39
C HIS A 100 5.56 -2.51 7.71
N MET A 101 4.53 -3.08 8.30
CA MET A 101 3.76 -4.17 7.74
C MET A 101 2.35 -4.15 8.32
N LEU A 102 1.46 -4.88 7.67
CA LEU A 102 0.08 -5.02 8.09
C LEU A 102 -0.30 -6.49 8.02
N LEU A 103 -0.98 -6.97 9.06
CA LEU A 103 -1.48 -8.33 9.16
C LEU A 103 -2.99 -8.29 9.35
N ALA A 104 -3.72 -9.08 8.57
CA ALA A 104 -5.18 -9.15 8.67
C ALA A 104 -5.60 -10.29 9.60
N ASP A 105 -6.37 -9.96 10.64
CA ASP A 105 -7.03 -10.99 11.46
C ASP A 105 -8.34 -11.40 10.80
N THR A 106 -9.12 -10.43 10.35
CA THR A 106 -10.25 -10.65 9.44
C THR A 106 -9.86 -10.15 8.06
N GLU A 107 -10.73 -10.23 7.07
CA GLU A 107 -10.50 -9.45 5.87
C GLU A 107 -10.26 -7.99 6.29
N LEU A 108 -9.25 -7.38 5.75
CA LEU A 108 -8.83 -6.04 6.16
C LEU A 108 -8.68 -5.17 4.93
N GLN A 109 -9.41 -4.05 4.90
CA GLN A 109 -9.36 -3.12 3.78
C GLN A 109 -8.80 -1.80 4.24
N VAL A 110 -7.84 -1.28 3.49
CA VAL A 110 -7.10 -0.07 3.83
C VAL A 110 -7.04 0.82 2.59
N ILE A 111 -7.29 2.10 2.79
CA ILE A 111 -6.96 3.11 1.78
C ILE A 111 -5.55 3.58 2.10
N GLU A 112 -4.67 3.42 1.14
CA GLU A 112 -3.27 3.82 1.27
C GLU A 112 -3.02 5.02 0.37
N VAL A 113 -2.57 6.12 0.96
CA VAL A 113 -2.15 7.31 0.21
C VAL A 113 -0.63 7.37 0.28
N GLN A 114 0.00 7.33 -0.88
CA GLN A 114 1.44 7.48 -1.02
C GLN A 114 1.73 8.92 -1.42
N LEU A 115 2.63 9.57 -0.71
CA LEU A 115 2.96 10.99 -0.90
C LEU A 115 4.44 11.13 -1.22
N GLY A 116 4.76 11.67 -2.38
CA GLY A 116 6.14 11.85 -2.80
C GLY A 116 6.23 12.30 -4.24
N LYS A 117 7.42 12.76 -4.63
CA LYS A 117 7.67 13.26 -5.98
C LYS A 117 8.05 12.17 -6.96
N ASP A 118 8.69 11.12 -6.48
CA ASP A 118 9.23 10.06 -7.32
C ASP A 118 8.71 8.70 -6.86
N ILE A 119 7.39 8.59 -6.84
CA ILE A 119 6.74 7.35 -6.40
C ILE A 119 7.04 6.25 -7.42
N SER A 120 7.62 5.14 -6.94
CA SER A 120 8.03 4.03 -7.78
C SER A 120 7.79 2.69 -7.07
N VAL A 121 7.39 1.69 -7.84
CA VAL A 121 7.23 0.33 -7.31
C VAL A 121 8.60 -0.24 -6.89
N GLN A 122 9.69 0.27 -7.44
CA GLN A 122 11.03 -0.19 -7.10
C GLN A 122 11.56 0.41 -5.80
N ASP A 123 10.92 1.45 -5.30
CA ASP A 123 11.27 2.07 -4.02
C ASP A 123 10.70 1.22 -2.88
N LYS A 124 11.37 0.10 -2.61
CA LYS A 124 10.95 -0.81 -1.57
C LYS A 124 12.14 -1.62 -1.08
N LYS A 125 12.38 -1.57 0.21
CA LYS A 125 13.37 -2.40 0.86
C LYS A 125 12.66 -3.36 1.81
N LYS A 126 12.90 -4.65 1.64
CA LYS A 126 12.31 -5.69 2.49
C LYS A 126 13.27 -6.05 3.61
N TYR A 127 12.72 -6.40 4.74
CA TYR A 127 13.47 -6.79 5.92
C TYR A 127 13.05 -8.20 6.33
N PRO A 128 13.95 -8.94 7.05
CA PRO A 128 13.59 -10.23 7.58
C PRO A 128 12.34 -10.12 8.47
N PRO A 129 11.49 -11.15 8.50
CA PRO A 129 10.36 -11.14 9.41
C PRO A 129 10.84 -10.94 10.83
N LEU A 130 10.11 -10.11 11.58
CA LEU A 130 10.27 -10.06 13.02
C LEU A 130 9.78 -11.40 13.59
N LYS A 131 9.81 -11.53 14.92
CA LYS A 131 9.28 -12.72 15.56
C LYS A 131 7.89 -13.01 15.03
N PRO A 132 7.50 -14.29 14.92
CA PRO A 132 6.16 -14.64 14.48
C PRO A 132 5.13 -13.87 15.31
N LEU A 133 4.18 -13.30 14.60
CA LEU A 133 3.09 -12.56 15.24
C LEU A 133 2.02 -13.54 15.72
#